data_9cd2d16475088ef538dcfffd70629dc9
#
_entry.id   9cd2d16475088ef538dcfffd70629dc9
#
_cell.length_a   1.000
_cell.length_b   1.000
_cell.length_c   1.000
_cell.angle_alpha   90.00
_cell.angle_beta   90.00
_cell.angle_gamma   90.00
#
_symmetry.space_group_name_H-M   'P 1'
#
loop_
_entity.id
_entity.type
_entity.pdbx_description
1 polymer ?
#
loop_
_entity_poly.entity_id
_entity_poly.type
_entity_poly.pdbx_seq_one_letter_code
_entity_poly.pdbx_strand_id
1 'polypeptide(L)'
;LPEAEVRKKTEKRSSREVIKSNVEKTRGDVIRAMRLEGVKVDEDYKRYYPYGRLASKVLGFTGGDNQGIIGLEVQYEKYLKGTDGKILTLTDAAGIELENEAEDRIEPEAGRDLQASLDVNIQMYAEQAAYQTMQKKNANRVSIIVMNPKNGEIYAMVNAPEFSLNEPFELVTDGKNEDSETEEDISWKNEVQSHAASAQNKQALLNQMWRNPCLNDTYEPGSTFKIVTAAAGLEAGVVNLTDQFSCPGFRIVEDRKIRCHKVGGHGGETFLQGMMNSCNPVLIDVGQRLGPERYYQYFKQFGLLGKTGIDLPGEAGTIMHQPDQIGPVELATVSFGQSFQITPIQLITTASSLINGGTRITPHIGIRAVRADGQAVHVFTYPKGERILSEQTSETLRYILEQVVAEGSGKNAR
;
A
#
# COMPACT_ATOMS: atom_id res chain seq x y z
N LEU A 1 -19.96 -20.12 21.78
CA LEU A 1 -19.58 -19.49 23.04
C LEU A 1 -19.62 -20.51 24.17
N PRO A 2 -18.72 -20.46 25.17
CA PRO A 2 -18.80 -21.23 26.39
C PRO A 2 -20.06 -20.89 27.20
N GLU A 3 -20.66 -21.86 27.87
CA GLU A 3 -21.86 -21.65 28.68
C GLU A 3 -21.72 -20.52 29.70
N ALA A 4 -20.57 -20.43 30.37
CA ALA A 4 -20.28 -19.42 31.38
C ALA A 4 -20.34 -17.99 30.80
N GLU A 5 -19.93 -17.80 29.54
CA GLU A 5 -19.97 -16.50 28.85
C GLU A 5 -21.41 -16.13 28.48
N VAL A 6 -22.18 -17.07 27.98
CA VAL A 6 -23.61 -16.88 27.69
C VAL A 6 -24.35 -16.52 28.97
N ARG A 7 -24.16 -17.30 30.05
CA ARG A 7 -24.78 -17.05 31.35
C ARG A 7 -24.46 -15.64 31.88
N LYS A 8 -23.20 -15.21 31.83
CA LYS A 8 -22.77 -13.86 32.23
C LYS A 8 -23.49 -12.73 31.45
N LYS A 9 -23.80 -12.96 30.18
CA LYS A 9 -24.55 -11.99 29.35
C LYS A 9 -26.03 -11.98 29.70
N THR A 10 -26.66 -13.16 29.92
CA THR A 10 -28.08 -13.27 30.22
C THR A 10 -28.45 -12.85 31.65
N GLU A 11 -27.50 -12.80 32.58
CA GLU A 11 -27.71 -12.33 33.98
C GLU A 11 -27.66 -10.79 34.08
N LYS A 12 -27.33 -10.06 33.02
CA LYS A 12 -27.33 -8.60 33.03
C LYS A 12 -28.78 -8.07 33.09
N ARG A 13 -28.97 -6.98 33.84
CA ARG A 13 -30.23 -6.19 33.80
C ARG A 13 -30.22 -5.30 32.55
N SER A 14 -30.62 -5.83 31.44
CA SER A 14 -30.72 -5.14 30.16
C SER A 14 -31.97 -5.62 29.42
N SER A 15 -32.66 -4.73 28.73
CA SER A 15 -33.78 -5.09 27.88
C SER A 15 -33.36 -5.90 26.65
N ARG A 16 -32.08 -5.81 26.26
CA ARG A 16 -31.50 -6.52 25.12
C ARG A 16 -30.00 -6.72 25.34
N GLU A 17 -29.54 -7.95 25.19
CA GLU A 17 -28.11 -8.29 25.16
C GLU A 17 -27.76 -9.10 23.91
N VAL A 18 -26.74 -8.64 23.16
CA VAL A 18 -26.27 -9.38 22.00
C VAL A 18 -25.39 -10.53 22.47
N ILE A 19 -25.90 -11.75 22.31
CA ILE A 19 -25.15 -12.97 22.69
C ILE A 19 -24.01 -13.20 21.74
N LYS A 20 -24.27 -13.19 20.42
CA LYS A 20 -23.26 -13.37 19.38
C LYS A 20 -23.72 -12.72 18.08
N SER A 21 -22.82 -11.97 17.43
CA SER A 21 -22.98 -11.44 16.07
C SER A 21 -22.31 -12.37 15.05
N ASN A 22 -22.56 -12.14 13.77
CA ASN A 22 -21.94 -12.86 12.64
C ASN A 22 -22.11 -14.40 12.71
N VAL A 23 -23.29 -14.86 13.16
CA VAL A 23 -23.62 -16.28 13.18
C VAL A 23 -23.99 -16.73 11.78
N GLU A 24 -23.43 -17.85 11.32
CA GLU A 24 -23.79 -18.45 10.02
C GLU A 24 -25.30 -18.70 9.92
N LYS A 25 -25.90 -18.40 8.76
CA LYS A 25 -27.34 -18.47 8.51
C LYS A 25 -27.92 -19.81 8.94
N THR A 26 -27.27 -20.92 8.58
CA THR A 26 -27.72 -22.28 8.93
C THR A 26 -27.83 -22.49 10.44
N ARG A 27 -26.88 -21.94 11.23
CA ARG A 27 -26.92 -22.01 12.70
C ARG A 27 -27.97 -21.09 13.29
N GLY A 28 -28.13 -19.90 12.71
CA GLY A 28 -29.18 -18.95 13.08
C GLY A 28 -30.57 -19.56 12.87
N ASP A 29 -30.80 -20.23 11.74
CA ASP A 29 -32.08 -20.87 11.41
C ASP A 29 -32.39 -22.04 12.38
N VAL A 30 -31.38 -22.82 12.81
CA VAL A 30 -31.54 -23.86 13.84
C VAL A 30 -31.97 -23.25 15.17
N ILE A 31 -31.32 -22.14 15.60
CA ILE A 31 -31.68 -21.46 16.86
C ILE A 31 -33.09 -20.87 16.76
N ARG A 32 -33.44 -20.24 15.64
CA ARG A 32 -34.78 -19.70 15.40
C ARG A 32 -35.84 -20.80 15.44
N ALA A 33 -35.56 -21.99 14.88
CA ALA A 33 -36.44 -23.13 14.89
C ALA A 33 -36.69 -23.69 16.29
N MET A 34 -35.74 -23.51 17.23
CA MET A 34 -35.90 -23.95 18.64
C MET A 34 -36.96 -23.14 19.41
N ARG A 35 -37.36 -21.98 18.89
CA ARG A 35 -38.39 -21.09 19.51
C ARG A 35 -38.16 -20.84 21.01
N LEU A 36 -36.89 -20.58 21.37
CA LEU A 36 -36.52 -20.32 22.77
C LEU A 36 -37.11 -18.99 23.22
N GLU A 37 -37.85 -19.02 24.34
CA GLU A 37 -38.43 -17.81 24.91
C GLU A 37 -37.35 -16.78 25.29
N GLY A 38 -37.53 -15.51 24.91
CA GLY A 38 -36.59 -14.44 25.15
C GLY A 38 -35.37 -14.42 24.22
N VAL A 39 -35.26 -15.38 23.28
CA VAL A 39 -34.17 -15.40 22.28
C VAL A 39 -34.67 -14.93 20.94
N LYS A 40 -34.14 -13.78 20.48
CA LYS A 40 -34.37 -13.26 19.13
C LYS A 40 -33.17 -13.59 18.23
N VAL A 41 -33.43 -13.93 16.96
CA VAL A 41 -32.42 -14.13 15.92
C VAL A 41 -32.72 -13.15 14.80
N ASP A 42 -31.97 -12.06 14.79
CA ASP A 42 -32.08 -11.02 13.80
C ASP A 42 -31.18 -11.33 12.59
N GLU A 43 -31.51 -10.78 11.44
CA GLU A 43 -30.66 -10.84 10.26
C GLU A 43 -29.51 -9.86 10.44
N ASP A 44 -28.31 -10.31 10.05
CA ASP A 44 -27.09 -9.55 10.09
C ASP A 44 -26.29 -9.83 8.80
N TYR A 45 -25.41 -8.91 8.41
CA TYR A 45 -24.61 -9.04 7.21
C TYR A 45 -23.17 -9.16 7.60
N LYS A 46 -22.49 -10.13 6.99
CA LYS A 46 -21.04 -10.36 7.15
C LYS A 46 -20.35 -10.18 5.82
N ARG A 47 -19.26 -9.44 5.79
CA ARG A 47 -18.38 -9.40 4.62
C ARG A 47 -17.73 -10.76 4.42
N TYR A 48 -17.72 -11.20 3.19
CA TYR A 48 -17.03 -12.41 2.76
C TYR A 48 -16.09 -12.10 1.61
N TYR A 49 -14.87 -12.58 1.71
CA TYR A 49 -13.80 -12.33 0.74
C TYR A 49 -13.48 -13.62 -0.01
N PRO A 50 -14.02 -13.80 -1.24
CA PRO A 50 -13.94 -15.06 -1.98
C PRO A 50 -12.51 -15.53 -2.27
N TYR A 51 -11.60 -14.57 -2.45
CA TYR A 51 -10.19 -14.86 -2.74
C TYR A 51 -9.30 -14.92 -1.49
N GLY A 52 -9.90 -14.89 -0.30
CA GLY A 52 -9.22 -15.10 0.96
C GLY A 52 -8.11 -14.10 1.27
N ARG A 53 -6.90 -14.34 0.78
CA ARG A 53 -5.72 -13.51 1.07
C ARG A 53 -5.40 -12.46 0.01
N LEU A 54 -6.02 -12.56 -1.18
CA LEU A 54 -5.68 -11.72 -2.33
C LEU A 54 -5.79 -10.22 -2.00
N ALA A 55 -4.70 -9.47 -2.19
CA ALA A 55 -4.61 -8.03 -1.95
C ALA A 55 -5.10 -7.60 -0.55
N SER A 56 -4.86 -8.42 0.49
CA SER A 56 -5.47 -8.25 1.81
C SER A 56 -5.20 -6.88 2.43
N LYS A 57 -3.99 -6.35 2.29
CA LYS A 57 -3.59 -5.04 2.84
C LYS A 57 -4.06 -3.85 2.00
N VAL A 58 -4.64 -4.13 0.83
CA VAL A 58 -5.25 -3.13 -0.06
C VAL A 58 -6.76 -3.12 0.10
N LEU A 59 -7.41 -4.28 -0.04
CA LEU A 59 -8.86 -4.41 0.12
C LEU A 59 -9.26 -4.02 1.54
N GLY A 60 -8.54 -4.54 2.53
CA GLY A 60 -8.89 -4.35 3.91
C GLY A 60 -10.07 -5.23 4.32
N PHE A 61 -10.56 -5.02 5.53
CA PHE A 61 -11.64 -5.80 6.12
C PHE A 61 -12.53 -4.94 7.01
N THR A 62 -13.71 -5.47 7.34
CA THR A 62 -14.68 -4.84 8.23
C THR A 62 -14.65 -5.44 9.63
N GLY A 63 -15.00 -4.64 10.61
CA GLY A 63 -15.23 -5.09 12.00
C GLY A 63 -16.55 -5.82 12.17
N GLY A 64 -16.84 -6.17 13.43
CA GLY A 64 -18.06 -6.91 13.78
C GLY A 64 -19.37 -6.14 13.58
N ASP A 65 -19.32 -4.84 13.41
CA ASP A 65 -20.41 -3.90 13.09
C ASP A 65 -20.43 -3.49 11.62
N ASN A 66 -19.73 -4.22 10.75
CA ASN A 66 -19.55 -3.94 9.34
C ASN A 66 -18.86 -2.61 9.02
N GLN A 67 -18.21 -1.97 10.01
CA GLN A 67 -17.40 -0.79 9.79
C GLN A 67 -16.06 -1.17 9.17
N GLY A 68 -15.62 -0.46 8.13
CA GLY A 68 -14.29 -0.64 7.53
C GLY A 68 -13.16 -0.33 8.52
N ILE A 69 -12.17 -1.20 8.61
CA ILE A 69 -11.05 -1.05 9.56
C ILE A 69 -9.79 -0.56 8.84
N ILE A 70 -9.45 -1.15 7.71
CA ILE A 70 -8.28 -0.76 6.89
C ILE A 70 -8.63 -0.82 5.39
N GLY A 71 -7.72 -0.34 4.55
CA GLY A 71 -7.77 -0.48 3.09
C GLY A 71 -8.93 0.24 2.43
N LEU A 72 -9.43 -0.34 1.34
CA LEU A 72 -10.56 0.20 0.59
C LEU A 72 -11.86 0.13 1.38
N GLU A 73 -12.02 -0.85 2.28
CA GLU A 73 -13.22 -0.98 3.12
C GLU A 73 -13.42 0.27 3.99
N VAL A 74 -12.37 0.81 4.61
CA VAL A 74 -12.47 2.03 5.40
C VAL A 74 -12.51 3.29 4.52
N GLN A 75 -11.75 3.31 3.43
CA GLN A 75 -11.66 4.48 2.55
C GLN A 75 -12.98 4.79 1.85
N TYR A 76 -13.69 3.75 1.44
CA TYR A 76 -14.93 3.84 0.71
C TYR A 76 -16.17 3.44 1.52
N GLU A 77 -16.03 3.38 2.86
CA GLU A 77 -17.11 2.99 3.78
C GLU A 77 -18.42 3.72 3.52
N LYS A 78 -18.38 5.04 3.29
CA LYS A 78 -19.56 5.86 3.00
C LYS A 78 -20.38 5.42 1.78
N TYR A 79 -19.76 4.65 0.87
CA TYR A 79 -20.44 4.04 -0.27
C TYR A 79 -20.81 2.58 0.00
N LEU A 80 -19.94 1.84 0.68
CA LEU A 80 -20.04 0.40 0.85
C LEU A 80 -21.05 0.02 1.95
N LYS A 81 -21.11 0.79 3.05
CA LYS A 81 -21.89 0.42 4.23
C LYS A 81 -23.42 0.53 4.05
N GLY A 82 -23.90 1.49 3.26
CA GLY A 82 -25.32 1.81 3.20
C GLY A 82 -25.82 2.57 4.45
N THR A 83 -27.11 2.60 4.64
CA THR A 83 -27.78 3.25 5.78
C THR A 83 -28.70 2.27 6.47
N ASP A 84 -28.53 2.11 7.78
CA ASP A 84 -29.35 1.20 8.57
C ASP A 84 -30.80 1.70 8.61
N GLY A 85 -31.76 0.78 8.50
CA GLY A 85 -33.17 1.04 8.76
C GLY A 85 -33.43 1.29 10.24
N LYS A 86 -34.59 1.80 10.55
CA LYS A 86 -35.05 2.04 11.92
C LYS A 86 -36.47 1.53 12.09
N ILE A 87 -36.72 0.86 13.20
CA ILE A 87 -38.06 0.49 13.64
C ILE A 87 -38.33 1.29 14.91
N LEU A 88 -39.34 2.14 14.84
CA LEU A 88 -39.80 2.91 15.99
C LEU A 88 -41.04 2.20 16.57
N THR A 89 -40.86 1.66 17.77
CA THR A 89 -41.95 0.98 18.52
C THR A 89 -42.31 1.81 19.74
N LEU A 90 -43.58 1.80 20.10
CA LEU A 90 -44.03 2.37 21.37
C LEU A 90 -43.82 1.31 22.48
N THR A 91 -43.20 1.73 23.57
CA THR A 91 -42.97 0.87 24.74
C THR A 91 -43.71 1.45 25.94
N ASP A 92 -44.11 0.57 26.88
CA ASP A 92 -44.60 0.99 28.17
C ASP A 92 -43.49 1.56 29.07
N ALA A 93 -43.83 2.01 30.27
CA ALA A 93 -42.90 2.56 31.25
C ALA A 93 -41.84 1.54 31.73
N ALA A 94 -42.07 0.23 31.50
CA ALA A 94 -41.11 -0.84 31.79
C ALA A 94 -40.21 -1.21 30.59
N GLY A 95 -40.43 -0.54 29.42
CA GLY A 95 -39.70 -0.80 28.18
C GLY A 95 -40.19 -2.03 27.40
N ILE A 96 -41.42 -2.48 27.69
CA ILE A 96 -42.08 -3.59 26.99
C ILE A 96 -42.83 -3.01 25.79
N GLU A 97 -42.65 -3.63 24.63
CA GLU A 97 -43.28 -3.26 23.36
C GLU A 97 -44.83 -3.43 23.48
N LEU A 98 -45.55 -2.38 23.11
CA LEU A 98 -47.01 -2.40 23.14
C LEU A 98 -47.54 -3.18 21.95
N GLU A 99 -48.23 -4.29 22.20
CA GLU A 99 -48.90 -5.07 21.16
C GLU A 99 -50.01 -4.26 20.50
N ASN A 100 -50.02 -4.19 19.16
CA ASN A 100 -51.01 -3.52 18.31
C ASN A 100 -50.91 -1.99 18.15
N GLU A 101 -49.81 -1.36 18.53
CA GLU A 101 -49.55 0.05 18.13
C GLU A 101 -48.81 0.07 16.79
N ALA A 102 -49.00 1.18 16.01
CA ALA A 102 -48.38 1.30 14.69
C ALA A 102 -46.85 1.40 14.80
N GLU A 103 -46.13 0.40 14.22
CA GLU A 103 -44.70 0.48 13.99
C GLU A 103 -44.39 1.46 12.85
N ASP A 104 -43.57 2.47 13.12
CA ASP A 104 -43.05 3.32 12.07
C ASP A 104 -41.71 2.73 11.61
N ARG A 105 -41.69 2.28 10.35
CA ARG A 105 -40.55 1.57 9.80
C ARG A 105 -39.87 2.38 8.71
N ILE A 106 -38.59 2.70 8.93
CA ILE A 106 -37.68 3.26 7.92
C ILE A 106 -36.87 2.12 7.33
N GLU A 107 -37.09 1.84 6.05
CA GLU A 107 -36.36 0.75 5.38
C GLU A 107 -34.90 1.09 5.25
N PRO A 108 -33.99 0.07 5.33
CA PRO A 108 -32.57 0.25 5.14
C PRO A 108 -32.24 0.57 3.68
N GLU A 109 -31.23 1.41 3.46
CA GLU A 109 -30.67 1.63 2.15
C GLU A 109 -29.42 0.77 1.95
N ALA A 110 -29.43 -0.09 0.92
CA ALA A 110 -28.29 -0.92 0.58
C ALA A 110 -27.06 -0.08 0.22
N GLY A 111 -25.87 -0.54 0.63
CA GLY A 111 -24.61 0.00 0.18
C GLY A 111 -24.43 -0.12 -1.34
N ARG A 112 -23.37 0.48 -1.84
CA ARG A 112 -23.01 0.46 -3.25
C ARG A 112 -21.82 -0.49 -3.45
N ASP A 113 -21.66 -0.98 -4.67
CA ASP A 113 -20.47 -1.75 -5.05
C ASP A 113 -19.37 -0.77 -5.46
N LEU A 114 -18.13 -1.07 -5.10
CA LEU A 114 -16.94 -0.33 -5.54
C LEU A 114 -16.31 -1.06 -6.72
N GLN A 115 -16.25 -0.41 -7.87
CA GLN A 115 -15.42 -0.87 -8.98
C GLN A 115 -14.02 -0.32 -8.81
N ALA A 116 -13.04 -1.22 -8.71
CA ALA A 116 -11.62 -0.93 -8.54
C ALA A 116 -10.84 -1.15 -9.83
N SER A 117 -9.68 -0.49 -9.96
CA SER A 117 -8.71 -0.71 -11.04
C SER A 117 -7.89 -1.98 -10.88
N LEU A 118 -7.91 -2.60 -9.70
CA LEU A 118 -7.20 -3.85 -9.46
C LEU A 118 -7.66 -4.93 -10.43
N ASP A 119 -6.71 -5.50 -11.18
CA ASP A 119 -6.94 -6.65 -12.05
C ASP A 119 -6.57 -7.93 -11.29
N VAL A 120 -7.55 -8.82 -11.15
CA VAL A 120 -7.39 -10.04 -10.37
C VAL A 120 -6.27 -10.94 -10.90
N ASN A 121 -6.09 -11.01 -12.22
CA ASN A 121 -5.06 -11.84 -12.82
C ASN A 121 -3.67 -11.23 -12.60
N ILE A 122 -3.53 -9.91 -12.81
CA ILE A 122 -2.26 -9.20 -12.59
C ILE A 122 -1.88 -9.31 -11.11
N GLN A 123 -2.85 -9.14 -10.20
CA GLN A 123 -2.63 -9.28 -8.75
C GLN A 123 -2.17 -10.70 -8.39
N MET A 124 -2.83 -11.74 -8.89
CA MET A 124 -2.47 -13.14 -8.62
C MET A 124 -1.06 -13.47 -9.15
N TYR A 125 -0.71 -13.06 -10.37
CA TYR A 125 0.63 -13.27 -10.90
C TYR A 125 1.70 -12.51 -10.10
N ALA A 126 1.40 -11.29 -9.70
CA ALA A 126 2.31 -10.49 -8.88
C ALA A 126 2.51 -11.12 -7.49
N GLU A 127 1.45 -11.62 -6.84
CA GLU A 127 1.55 -12.35 -5.57
C GLU A 127 2.38 -13.62 -5.72
N GLN A 128 2.12 -14.43 -6.75
CA GLN A 128 2.92 -15.62 -7.03
C GLN A 128 4.40 -15.29 -7.19
N ALA A 129 4.72 -14.24 -7.95
CA ALA A 129 6.11 -13.78 -8.13
C ALA A 129 6.73 -13.30 -6.81
N ALA A 130 5.95 -12.60 -5.96
CA ALA A 130 6.40 -12.14 -4.64
C ALA A 130 6.74 -13.32 -3.73
N TYR A 131 5.86 -14.31 -3.59
CA TYR A 131 6.10 -15.50 -2.77
C TYR A 131 7.28 -16.34 -3.28
N GLN A 132 7.39 -16.55 -4.59
CA GLN A 132 8.56 -17.23 -5.17
C GLN A 132 9.86 -16.48 -4.87
N THR A 133 9.83 -15.16 -4.90
CA THR A 133 10.99 -14.32 -4.58
C THR A 133 11.33 -14.42 -3.10
N MET A 134 10.34 -14.39 -2.21
CA MET A 134 10.54 -14.58 -0.77
C MET A 134 11.28 -15.90 -0.49
N GLN A 135 10.79 -16.99 -1.06
CA GLN A 135 11.41 -18.32 -0.88
C GLN A 135 12.83 -18.38 -1.45
N LYS A 136 13.02 -17.96 -2.72
CA LYS A 136 14.32 -18.03 -3.40
C LYS A 136 15.39 -17.15 -2.75
N LYS A 137 15.01 -16.03 -2.16
CA LYS A 137 15.92 -15.04 -1.58
C LYS A 137 15.95 -15.05 -0.04
N ASN A 138 15.17 -15.93 0.58
CA ASN A 138 14.97 -15.95 2.03
C ASN A 138 14.62 -14.54 2.57
N ALA A 139 13.73 -13.83 1.83
CA ALA A 139 13.34 -12.48 2.18
C ALA A 139 12.18 -12.48 3.18
N ASN A 140 12.22 -11.61 4.18
CA ASN A 140 11.15 -11.49 5.17
C ASN A 140 9.86 -10.92 4.57
N ARG A 141 9.98 -10.10 3.52
CA ARG A 141 8.84 -9.50 2.80
C ARG A 141 9.21 -9.13 1.39
N VAL A 142 8.22 -9.11 0.50
CA VAL A 142 8.32 -8.62 -0.87
C VAL A 142 7.10 -7.78 -1.19
N SER A 143 7.32 -6.57 -1.72
CA SER A 143 6.25 -5.70 -2.20
C SER A 143 6.36 -5.47 -3.70
N ILE A 144 5.23 -5.47 -4.40
CA ILE A 144 5.15 -5.22 -5.84
C ILE A 144 3.99 -4.23 -6.10
N ILE A 145 4.24 -3.21 -6.91
CA ILE A 145 3.21 -2.29 -7.39
C ILE A 145 3.22 -2.32 -8.91
N VAL A 146 2.06 -2.54 -9.53
CA VAL A 146 1.85 -2.44 -10.97
C VAL A 146 0.90 -1.29 -11.23
N MET A 147 1.37 -0.27 -11.94
CA MET A 147 0.66 0.99 -12.16
C MET A 147 0.66 1.36 -13.64
N ASN A 148 -0.44 1.92 -14.11
CA ASN A 148 -0.52 2.57 -15.42
C ASN A 148 0.13 3.96 -15.35
N PRO A 149 1.25 4.20 -16.04
CA PRO A 149 1.95 5.48 -15.97
C PRO A 149 1.19 6.65 -16.61
N LYS A 150 0.16 6.37 -17.41
CA LYS A 150 -0.61 7.41 -18.12
C LYS A 150 -1.67 8.07 -17.25
N ASN A 151 -2.30 7.31 -16.35
CA ASN A 151 -3.43 7.79 -15.57
C ASN A 151 -3.31 7.56 -14.06
N GLY A 152 -2.39 6.71 -13.59
CA GLY A 152 -2.19 6.42 -12.18
C GLY A 152 -3.03 5.26 -11.63
N GLU A 153 -3.81 4.56 -12.45
CA GLU A 153 -4.53 3.35 -12.04
C GLU A 153 -3.56 2.27 -11.55
N ILE A 154 -3.83 1.72 -10.38
CA ILE A 154 -3.07 0.62 -9.81
C ILE A 154 -3.76 -0.69 -10.18
N TYR A 155 -3.08 -1.53 -10.96
CA TYR A 155 -3.56 -2.84 -11.40
C TYR A 155 -3.23 -3.96 -10.42
N ALA A 156 -2.14 -3.81 -9.67
CA ALA A 156 -1.79 -4.70 -8.57
C ALA A 156 -0.97 -3.97 -7.50
N MET A 157 -1.18 -4.35 -6.23
CA MET A 157 -0.37 -3.93 -5.11
C MET A 157 -0.24 -5.10 -4.13
N VAL A 158 0.92 -5.69 -4.07
CA VAL A 158 1.26 -6.88 -3.29
C VAL A 158 2.14 -6.51 -2.12
N ASN A 159 1.89 -7.13 -0.98
CA ASN A 159 2.68 -7.00 0.25
C ASN A 159 2.82 -8.35 0.94
N ALA A 160 3.56 -9.25 0.32
CA ALA A 160 3.78 -10.59 0.87
C ALA A 160 4.64 -10.56 2.15
N PRO A 161 4.26 -11.32 3.22
CA PRO A 161 3.13 -12.22 3.29
C PRO A 161 1.80 -11.49 3.50
N GLU A 162 0.75 -11.96 2.80
CA GLU A 162 -0.62 -11.48 2.96
C GLU A 162 -1.34 -12.27 4.05
N PHE A 163 -2.40 -11.71 4.66
CA PHE A 163 -3.20 -12.35 5.71
C PHE A 163 -4.59 -12.74 5.20
N SER A 164 -5.32 -13.60 5.93
CA SER A 164 -6.70 -13.98 5.59
C SER A 164 -7.67 -12.85 5.92
N LEU A 165 -8.36 -12.32 4.90
CA LEU A 165 -9.41 -11.31 5.08
C LEU A 165 -10.65 -11.84 5.80
N ASN A 166 -10.90 -13.16 5.73
CA ASN A 166 -12.01 -13.79 6.44
C ASN A 166 -11.69 -14.04 7.92
N GLU A 167 -10.39 -14.04 8.29
CA GLU A 167 -9.89 -14.26 9.65
C GLU A 167 -8.81 -13.22 10.01
N PRO A 168 -9.13 -11.92 9.93
CA PRO A 168 -8.13 -10.85 9.99
C PRO A 168 -7.48 -10.66 11.36
N PHE A 169 -8.05 -11.26 12.41
CA PHE A 169 -7.53 -11.22 13.79
C PHE A 169 -6.70 -12.45 14.17
N GLU A 170 -6.48 -13.36 13.21
CA GLU A 170 -5.54 -14.47 13.35
C GLU A 170 -4.16 -14.05 12.81
N LEU A 171 -3.13 -14.20 13.64
CA LEU A 171 -1.76 -13.88 13.23
C LEU A 171 -1.29 -14.91 12.20
N VAL A 172 -0.75 -14.40 11.08
CA VAL A 172 -0.07 -15.26 10.09
C VAL A 172 1.25 -15.71 10.70
N THR A 173 1.34 -17.00 10.98
CA THR A 173 2.53 -17.64 11.53
C THR A 173 3.46 -18.18 10.44
N ASP A 174 3.02 -18.15 9.16
CA ASP A 174 3.69 -18.81 8.06
C ASP A 174 4.03 -17.85 6.91
N GLY A 175 5.32 -17.55 6.75
CA GLY A 175 5.88 -17.14 5.47
C GLY A 175 6.38 -18.32 4.62
N LYS A 176 6.21 -19.56 5.09
CA LYS A 176 6.67 -20.81 4.44
C LYS A 176 5.54 -21.79 4.31
N ASN A 177 5.53 -22.56 3.21
CA ASN A 177 4.48 -23.53 2.86
C ASN A 177 4.23 -24.56 3.99
N GLU A 178 2.97 -24.93 4.17
CA GLU A 178 2.50 -25.95 5.14
C GLU A 178 3.16 -27.34 4.96
N ASP A 179 3.85 -27.59 3.84
CA ASP A 179 4.47 -28.89 3.51
C ASP A 179 5.94 -29.04 3.95
N SER A 180 6.56 -28.04 4.61
CA SER A 180 7.94 -28.13 5.09
C SER A 180 8.16 -27.41 6.40
N GLU A 181 7.57 -27.94 7.50
CA GLU A 181 7.86 -27.43 8.86
C GLU A 181 9.27 -27.86 9.28
N THR A 182 10.17 -26.89 9.46
CA THR A 182 11.47 -27.11 10.11
C THR A 182 11.38 -26.80 11.60
N GLU A 183 12.32 -27.35 12.41
CA GLU A 183 12.38 -27.05 13.86
C GLU A 183 12.50 -25.53 14.15
N GLU A 184 13.10 -24.75 13.24
CA GLU A 184 13.17 -23.29 13.33
C GLU A 184 11.81 -22.62 13.12
N ASP A 185 10.96 -23.16 12.23
CA ASP A 185 9.60 -22.65 11.99
C ASP A 185 8.71 -22.88 13.22
N ILE A 186 8.86 -24.02 13.90
CA ILE A 186 8.17 -24.33 15.16
C ILE A 186 8.64 -23.40 16.29
N SER A 187 9.93 -23.10 16.36
CA SER A 187 10.50 -22.15 17.32
C SER A 187 9.92 -20.74 17.13
N TRP A 188 9.81 -20.26 15.90
CA TRP A 188 9.24 -18.95 15.59
C TRP A 188 7.74 -18.88 15.90
N LYS A 189 6.96 -19.94 15.57
CA LYS A 189 5.55 -20.06 15.95
C LYS A 189 5.37 -19.96 17.48
N ASN A 190 6.20 -20.65 18.24
CA ASN A 190 6.18 -20.61 19.70
C ASN A 190 6.58 -19.25 20.25
N GLU A 191 7.53 -18.55 19.60
CA GLU A 191 7.97 -17.21 19.96
C GLU A 191 6.85 -16.17 19.70
N VAL A 192 6.18 -16.22 18.54
CA VAL A 192 5.02 -15.37 18.23
C VAL A 192 3.87 -15.63 19.19
N GLN A 193 3.57 -16.90 19.50
CA GLN A 193 2.53 -17.25 20.49
C GLN A 193 2.90 -16.79 21.90
N SER A 194 4.17 -16.90 22.30
CA SER A 194 4.64 -16.43 23.60
C SER A 194 4.62 -14.91 23.74
N HIS A 195 4.96 -14.17 22.65
CA HIS A 195 4.87 -12.71 22.61
C HIS A 195 3.42 -12.20 22.53
N ALA A 196 2.51 -12.99 21.97
CA ALA A 196 1.07 -12.71 21.96
C ALA A 196 0.36 -12.95 23.31
N ALA A 197 1.10 -13.38 24.34
CA ALA A 197 0.54 -13.73 25.66
C ALA A 197 -0.14 -12.56 26.40
N SER A 198 0.12 -11.30 26.00
CA SER A 198 -0.66 -10.14 26.46
C SER A 198 -1.54 -9.59 25.34
N ALA A 199 -2.75 -9.13 25.65
CA ALA A 199 -3.66 -8.54 24.68
C ALA A 199 -3.04 -7.34 23.93
N GLN A 200 -2.17 -6.58 24.61
CA GLN A 200 -1.45 -5.44 24.02
C GLN A 200 -0.41 -5.88 22.99
N ASN A 201 0.33 -6.95 23.26
CA ASN A 201 1.29 -7.51 22.32
C ASN A 201 0.61 -8.08 21.08
N LYS A 202 -0.52 -8.80 21.26
CA LYS A 202 -1.31 -9.31 20.13
C LYS A 202 -1.80 -8.18 19.23
N GLN A 203 -2.32 -7.09 19.80
CA GLN A 203 -2.78 -5.94 19.02
C GLN A 203 -1.65 -5.26 18.24
N ALA A 204 -0.47 -5.13 18.82
CA ALA A 204 0.70 -4.58 18.14
C ALA A 204 1.13 -5.45 16.94
N LEU A 205 1.14 -6.77 17.10
CA LEU A 205 1.44 -7.72 16.02
C LEU A 205 0.38 -7.69 14.91
N LEU A 206 -0.91 -7.61 15.26
CA LEU A 206 -1.99 -7.43 14.29
C LEU A 206 -1.84 -6.13 13.51
N ASN A 207 -1.57 -5.01 14.18
CA ASN A 207 -1.34 -3.74 13.53
C ASN A 207 -0.14 -3.79 12.57
N GLN A 208 0.93 -4.51 12.94
CA GLN A 208 2.08 -4.75 12.08
C GLN A 208 1.70 -5.60 10.85
N MET A 209 0.93 -6.67 11.05
CA MET A 209 0.46 -7.56 9.99
C MET A 209 -0.43 -6.83 8.98
N TRP A 210 -1.29 -5.93 9.43
CA TRP A 210 -2.22 -5.16 8.59
C TRP A 210 -1.56 -4.00 7.84
N ARG A 211 -0.34 -3.61 8.20
CA ARG A 211 0.37 -2.51 7.53
C ARG A 211 0.55 -2.80 6.05
N ASN A 212 0.42 -1.76 5.24
CA ASN A 212 0.74 -1.78 3.82
C ASN A 212 2.11 -1.11 3.59
N PRO A 213 3.22 -1.88 3.50
CA PRO A 213 4.56 -1.33 3.32
C PRO A 213 4.72 -0.44 2.09
N CYS A 214 3.91 -0.65 1.03
CA CYS A 214 3.95 0.22 -0.13
C CYS A 214 3.60 1.68 0.18
N LEU A 215 2.85 1.91 1.27
CA LEU A 215 2.32 3.22 1.69
C LEU A 215 2.85 3.68 3.04
N ASN A 216 2.93 2.76 4.01
CA ASN A 216 3.15 3.11 5.40
C ASN A 216 4.63 3.11 5.80
N ASP A 217 5.51 2.51 4.97
CA ASP A 217 6.93 2.38 5.26
C ASP A 217 7.75 3.24 4.29
N THR A 218 8.72 3.97 4.85
CA THR A 218 9.71 4.71 4.08
C THR A 218 11.03 3.95 4.03
N TYR A 219 11.77 4.14 2.96
CA TYR A 219 13.07 3.51 2.75
C TYR A 219 13.97 4.39 1.88
N GLU A 220 15.26 4.14 1.92
CA GLU A 220 16.21 4.72 0.99
C GLU A 220 16.09 4.02 -0.37
N PRO A 221 15.64 4.70 -1.45
CA PRO A 221 15.33 4.04 -2.73
C PRO A 221 16.56 3.53 -3.48
N GLY A 222 17.75 4.02 -3.11
CA GLY A 222 19.00 3.62 -3.75
C GLY A 222 19.02 3.93 -5.25
N SER A 223 19.66 3.07 -6.04
CA SER A 223 19.90 3.32 -7.47
C SER A 223 18.65 3.47 -8.34
N THR A 224 17.48 3.03 -7.89
CA THR A 224 16.23 3.27 -8.61
C THR A 224 15.86 4.75 -8.64
N PHE A 225 16.37 5.53 -7.70
CA PHE A 225 16.18 6.97 -7.63
C PHE A 225 17.00 7.77 -8.66
N LYS A 226 18.02 7.17 -9.28
CA LYS A 226 18.88 7.83 -10.26
C LYS A 226 18.12 8.42 -11.44
N ILE A 227 16.97 7.86 -11.79
CA ILE A 227 16.07 8.44 -12.79
C ILE A 227 15.64 9.88 -12.44
N VAL A 228 15.43 10.14 -11.14
CA VAL A 228 15.02 11.47 -10.65
C VAL A 228 16.14 12.48 -10.79
N THR A 229 17.36 12.10 -10.42
CA THR A 229 18.56 12.92 -10.58
C THR A 229 18.86 13.18 -12.05
N ALA A 230 18.73 12.14 -12.91
CA ALA A 230 18.88 12.27 -14.35
C ALA A 230 17.83 13.24 -14.94
N ALA A 231 16.56 13.11 -14.53
CA ALA A 231 15.49 14.00 -14.93
C ALA A 231 15.80 15.47 -14.60
N ALA A 232 16.19 15.72 -13.35
CA ALA A 232 16.55 17.08 -12.90
C ALA A 232 17.74 17.64 -13.66
N GLY A 233 18.78 16.82 -13.89
CA GLY A 233 19.99 17.25 -14.63
C GLY A 233 19.72 17.56 -16.09
N LEU A 234 18.93 16.74 -16.77
CA LEU A 234 18.54 16.96 -18.17
C LEU A 234 17.64 18.19 -18.30
N GLU A 235 16.61 18.32 -17.47
CA GLU A 235 15.67 19.43 -17.51
C GLU A 235 16.34 20.77 -17.19
N ALA A 236 17.31 20.78 -16.26
CA ALA A 236 18.11 21.95 -15.94
C ALA A 236 19.20 22.25 -16.98
N GLY A 237 19.41 21.40 -17.99
CA GLY A 237 20.44 21.56 -19.01
C GLY A 237 21.87 21.46 -18.47
N VAL A 238 22.09 20.85 -17.28
CA VAL A 238 23.44 20.68 -16.70
C VAL A 238 24.15 19.42 -17.17
N VAL A 239 23.44 18.56 -17.90
CA VAL A 239 23.99 17.33 -18.49
C VAL A 239 23.27 16.96 -19.78
N ASN A 240 24.03 16.37 -20.73
CA ASN A 240 23.56 15.77 -21.97
C ASN A 240 23.99 14.32 -22.07
N LEU A 241 23.35 13.52 -22.94
CA LEU A 241 23.64 12.08 -23.10
C LEU A 241 25.11 11.77 -23.42
N THR A 242 25.77 12.67 -24.14
CA THR A 242 27.16 12.51 -24.64
C THR A 242 28.21 13.14 -23.74
N ASP A 243 27.81 13.83 -22.66
CA ASP A 243 28.77 14.40 -21.71
C ASP A 243 29.67 13.31 -21.12
N GLN A 244 30.97 13.62 -21.06
CA GLN A 244 31.98 12.67 -20.61
C GLN A 244 32.19 12.76 -19.10
N PHE A 245 32.28 11.62 -18.49
CA PHE A 245 32.55 11.42 -17.08
C PHE A 245 33.67 10.41 -16.86
N SER A 246 34.24 10.40 -15.65
CA SER A 246 35.27 9.44 -15.25
C SER A 246 34.86 8.78 -13.94
N CYS A 247 34.90 7.45 -13.91
CA CYS A 247 34.64 6.64 -12.73
C CYS A 247 35.85 5.79 -12.35
N PRO A 248 36.71 6.24 -11.44
CA PRO A 248 37.81 5.44 -10.91
C PRO A 248 37.39 4.44 -9.84
N GLY A 249 36.08 4.18 -9.67
CA GLY A 249 35.50 3.33 -8.63
C GLY A 249 35.04 4.06 -7.38
N PHE A 250 35.25 5.36 -7.31
CA PHE A 250 34.83 6.23 -6.21
C PHE A 250 34.81 7.70 -6.62
N ARG A 251 34.18 8.54 -5.77
CA ARG A 251 34.31 9.99 -5.80
C ARG A 251 34.71 10.47 -4.40
N ILE A 252 35.64 11.42 -4.33
CA ILE A 252 35.97 12.12 -3.09
C ILE A 252 35.12 13.38 -3.03
N VAL A 253 34.32 13.52 -1.97
CA VAL A 253 33.51 14.71 -1.69
C VAL A 253 33.91 15.15 -0.30
N GLU A 254 34.54 16.33 -0.20
CA GLU A 254 35.20 16.79 1.01
C GLU A 254 36.21 15.73 1.53
N ASP A 255 36.02 15.24 2.76
CA ASP A 255 36.85 14.20 3.38
C ASP A 255 36.31 12.78 3.17
N ARG A 256 35.18 12.61 2.46
CA ARG A 256 34.48 11.34 2.29
C ARG A 256 34.80 10.68 0.95
N LYS A 257 35.19 9.39 1.01
CA LYS A 257 35.34 8.54 -0.16
C LYS A 257 34.05 7.75 -0.41
N ILE A 258 33.24 8.22 -1.37
CA ILE A 258 31.97 7.57 -1.76
C ILE A 258 32.27 6.59 -2.89
N ARG A 259 31.97 5.30 -2.67
CA ARG A 259 32.33 4.21 -3.59
C ARG A 259 31.26 3.98 -4.67
N CYS A 260 31.71 3.60 -5.86
CA CYS A 260 30.87 2.98 -6.87
C CYS A 260 30.64 1.50 -6.51
N HIS A 261 29.54 0.90 -6.99
CA HIS A 261 29.30 -0.53 -6.81
C HIS A 261 30.34 -1.41 -7.56
N LYS A 262 30.92 -0.89 -8.65
CA LYS A 262 31.99 -1.57 -9.38
C LYS A 262 33.34 -1.22 -8.78
N VAL A 263 33.97 -2.19 -8.15
CA VAL A 263 35.34 -2.08 -7.66
C VAL A 263 36.27 -1.87 -8.86
N GLY A 264 37.18 -0.88 -8.82
CA GLY A 264 38.01 -0.50 -9.94
C GLY A 264 37.39 0.49 -10.93
N GLY A 265 36.10 0.76 -10.81
CA GLY A 265 35.40 1.78 -11.61
C GLY A 265 34.99 1.34 -13.02
N HIS A 266 34.29 2.26 -13.71
CA HIS A 266 33.86 2.08 -15.09
C HIS A 266 34.82 2.71 -16.10
N GLY A 267 35.79 3.54 -15.64
CA GLY A 267 36.69 4.29 -16.49
C GLY A 267 36.03 5.53 -17.06
N GLY A 268 36.37 5.90 -18.29
CA GLY A 268 35.71 6.94 -19.04
C GLY A 268 34.38 6.45 -19.59
N GLU A 269 33.32 7.18 -19.34
CA GLU A 269 31.96 6.83 -19.79
C GLU A 269 31.13 8.08 -20.10
N THR A 270 30.20 7.98 -21.05
CA THR A 270 29.21 9.03 -21.30
C THR A 270 28.17 9.04 -20.20
N PHE A 271 27.35 10.11 -20.10
CA PHE A 271 26.21 10.15 -19.19
C PHE A 271 25.25 8.97 -19.43
N LEU A 272 24.94 8.66 -20.69
CA LEU A 272 24.12 7.50 -21.05
C LEU A 272 24.72 6.20 -20.51
N GLN A 273 26.02 5.98 -20.73
CA GLN A 273 26.72 4.79 -20.21
C GLN A 273 26.73 4.76 -18.69
N GLY A 274 26.90 5.91 -18.02
CA GLY A 274 26.82 6.04 -16.57
C GLY A 274 25.46 5.64 -16.01
N MET A 275 24.38 5.97 -16.70
CA MET A 275 23.03 5.52 -16.37
C MET A 275 22.86 4.00 -16.61
N MET A 276 23.30 3.49 -17.76
CA MET A 276 23.26 2.07 -18.10
C MET A 276 24.04 1.22 -17.08
N ASN A 277 25.21 1.71 -16.65
CA ASN A 277 26.06 1.08 -15.66
C ASN A 277 25.63 1.34 -14.20
N SER A 278 24.60 2.15 -13.98
CA SER A 278 24.20 2.60 -12.63
C SER A 278 25.38 3.19 -11.83
N CYS A 279 26.19 4.03 -12.47
CA CYS A 279 27.43 4.58 -11.91
C CYS A 279 27.15 5.65 -10.84
N ASN A 280 27.61 5.47 -9.60
CA ASN A 280 27.46 6.47 -8.54
C ASN A 280 28.24 7.75 -8.82
N PRO A 281 29.55 7.73 -9.18
CA PRO A 281 30.31 8.95 -9.49
C PRO A 281 29.67 9.84 -10.52
N VAL A 282 29.08 9.29 -11.59
CA VAL A 282 28.38 10.09 -12.63
C VAL A 282 27.19 10.86 -12.03
N LEU A 283 26.38 10.18 -11.22
CA LEU A 283 25.19 10.82 -10.63
C LEU A 283 25.57 11.83 -9.53
N ILE A 284 26.65 11.59 -8.80
CA ILE A 284 27.23 12.57 -7.86
C ILE A 284 27.63 13.83 -8.60
N ASP A 285 28.34 13.70 -9.72
CA ASP A 285 28.75 14.86 -10.53
C ASP A 285 27.54 15.65 -11.08
N VAL A 286 26.48 14.96 -11.53
CA VAL A 286 25.23 15.60 -11.97
C VAL A 286 24.57 16.36 -10.82
N GLY A 287 24.46 15.74 -9.64
CA GLY A 287 23.91 16.40 -8.45
C GLY A 287 24.71 17.63 -8.03
N GLN A 288 26.04 17.53 -8.08
CA GLN A 288 26.91 18.67 -7.77
C GLN A 288 26.79 19.82 -8.81
N ARG A 289 26.61 19.51 -10.11
CA ARG A 289 26.32 20.50 -11.14
C ARG A 289 24.98 21.22 -10.92
N LEU A 290 23.97 20.52 -10.39
CA LEU A 290 22.69 21.11 -10.01
C LEU A 290 22.83 22.04 -8.79
N GLY A 291 23.60 21.61 -7.82
CA GLY A 291 23.70 22.25 -6.50
C GLY A 291 22.48 21.96 -5.61
N PRO A 292 22.59 22.18 -4.28
CA PRO A 292 21.60 21.75 -3.31
C PRO A 292 20.23 22.43 -3.50
N GLU A 293 20.21 23.72 -3.76
CA GLU A 293 18.98 24.49 -3.90
C GLU A 293 18.14 24.04 -5.10
N ARG A 294 18.74 23.93 -6.30
CA ARG A 294 18.02 23.47 -7.51
C ARG A 294 17.64 22.00 -7.38
N TYR A 295 18.51 21.17 -6.76
CA TYR A 295 18.20 19.79 -6.53
C TYR A 295 16.95 19.64 -5.65
N TYR A 296 16.86 20.40 -4.56
CA TYR A 296 15.70 20.41 -3.66
C TYR A 296 14.43 20.94 -4.35
N GLN A 297 14.57 21.96 -5.21
CA GLN A 297 13.45 22.47 -6.01
C GLN A 297 12.87 21.39 -6.93
N TYR A 298 13.72 20.64 -7.65
CA TYR A 298 13.27 19.51 -8.47
C TYR A 298 12.67 18.39 -7.63
N PHE A 299 13.25 18.07 -6.49
CA PHE A 299 12.71 17.09 -5.57
C PHE A 299 11.27 17.46 -5.13
N LYS A 300 11.03 18.72 -4.85
CA LYS A 300 9.69 19.28 -4.56
C LYS A 300 8.79 19.26 -5.79
N GLN A 301 9.27 19.74 -6.95
CA GLN A 301 8.51 19.81 -8.20
C GLN A 301 8.05 18.43 -8.66
N PHE A 302 8.88 17.40 -8.49
CA PHE A 302 8.52 16.02 -8.79
C PHE A 302 7.59 15.39 -7.74
N GLY A 303 7.19 16.17 -6.73
CA GLY A 303 6.20 15.80 -5.71
C GLY A 303 6.70 14.84 -4.64
N LEU A 304 8.01 14.74 -4.45
CA LEU A 304 8.62 13.83 -3.50
C LEU A 304 8.56 14.32 -2.04
N LEU A 305 8.28 15.62 -1.79
CA LEU A 305 8.10 16.15 -0.44
C LEU A 305 6.68 15.99 0.11
N GLY A 306 5.71 15.67 -0.75
CA GLY A 306 4.30 15.53 -0.38
C GLY A 306 3.82 14.09 -0.50
N LYS A 307 2.61 13.86 0.03
CA LYS A 307 1.88 12.62 -0.23
C LYS A 307 1.46 12.54 -1.69
N THR A 308 1.30 11.34 -2.21
CA THR A 308 0.88 11.11 -3.60
C THR A 308 -0.60 11.43 -3.81
N GLY A 309 -1.40 11.36 -2.75
CA GLY A 309 -2.86 11.50 -2.81
C GLY A 309 -3.57 10.22 -3.21
N ILE A 310 -2.90 9.06 -3.05
CA ILE A 310 -3.54 7.76 -3.26
C ILE A 310 -4.79 7.62 -2.40
N ASP A 311 -5.81 6.99 -2.94
CA ASP A 311 -7.09 6.70 -2.29
C ASP A 311 -7.02 5.48 -1.33
N LEU A 312 -5.95 5.43 -0.54
CA LEU A 312 -5.77 4.49 0.56
C LEU A 312 -5.30 5.26 1.81
N PRO A 313 -5.72 4.84 3.01
CA PRO A 313 -5.31 5.50 4.24
C PRO A 313 -3.87 5.17 4.63
N GLY A 314 -3.24 6.06 5.41
CA GLY A 314 -2.00 5.77 6.10
C GLY A 314 -0.72 6.03 5.30
N GLU A 315 -0.76 6.77 4.18
CA GLU A 315 0.45 7.14 3.44
C GLU A 315 1.43 7.92 4.33
N ALA A 316 2.67 7.41 4.45
CA ALA A 316 3.73 8.04 5.23
C ALA A 316 4.32 9.26 4.49
N GLY A 317 4.85 10.17 5.27
CA GLY A 317 5.56 11.35 4.74
C GLY A 317 7.01 11.05 4.41
N THR A 318 7.59 11.85 3.53
CA THR A 318 9.02 11.84 3.18
C THR A 318 9.87 12.31 4.35
N ILE A 319 11.01 11.65 4.56
CA ILE A 319 12.06 12.09 5.44
C ILE A 319 13.19 12.65 4.58
N MET A 320 13.41 13.97 4.63
CA MET A 320 14.41 14.66 3.82
C MET A 320 14.99 15.82 4.61
N HIS A 321 16.29 16.07 4.43
CA HIS A 321 16.98 17.24 4.99
C HIS A 321 16.39 18.54 4.43
N GLN A 322 16.39 19.58 5.24
CA GLN A 322 16.06 20.92 4.75
C GLN A 322 17.18 21.45 3.84
N PRO A 323 16.90 22.38 2.91
CA PRO A 323 17.90 22.86 1.95
C PRO A 323 19.20 23.37 2.55
N ASP A 324 19.12 24.05 3.69
CA ASP A 324 20.24 24.58 4.46
C ASP A 324 21.09 23.49 5.16
N GLN A 325 20.57 22.29 5.27
CA GLN A 325 21.23 21.11 5.85
C GLN A 325 21.83 20.18 4.80
N ILE A 326 21.61 20.46 3.50
CA ILE A 326 22.15 19.65 2.41
C ILE A 326 23.56 20.16 2.09
N GLY A 327 24.56 19.62 2.77
CA GLY A 327 25.97 19.83 2.45
C GLY A 327 26.41 19.06 1.20
N PRO A 328 27.69 19.21 0.78
CA PRO A 328 28.21 18.52 -0.40
C PRO A 328 28.12 16.99 -0.32
N VAL A 329 28.31 16.42 0.88
CA VAL A 329 28.26 14.96 1.12
C VAL A 329 26.83 14.45 1.03
N GLU A 330 25.88 15.15 1.67
CA GLU A 330 24.45 14.81 1.61
C GLU A 330 23.94 14.91 0.18
N LEU A 331 24.28 15.97 -0.56
CA LEU A 331 23.91 16.12 -1.96
C LEU A 331 24.45 14.95 -2.81
N ALA A 332 25.70 14.54 -2.57
CA ALA A 332 26.30 13.43 -3.27
C ALA A 332 25.55 12.13 -3.02
N THR A 333 25.15 11.83 -1.77
CA THR A 333 24.41 10.61 -1.43
C THR A 333 22.97 10.63 -1.89
N VAL A 334 22.29 11.76 -1.79
CA VAL A 334 20.93 11.96 -2.31
C VAL A 334 20.89 11.74 -3.83
N SER A 335 21.93 12.12 -4.57
CA SER A 335 22.00 11.98 -6.02
C SER A 335 21.90 10.53 -6.53
N PHE A 336 22.18 9.54 -5.69
CA PHE A 336 21.99 8.12 -6.03
C PHE A 336 21.04 7.38 -5.09
N GLY A 337 20.20 8.12 -4.33
CA GLY A 337 19.06 7.59 -3.60
C GLY A 337 19.34 7.16 -2.16
N GLN A 338 20.28 7.80 -1.47
CA GLN A 338 20.60 7.59 -0.06
C GLN A 338 20.48 8.88 0.76
N SER A 339 20.48 8.78 2.10
CA SER A 339 20.36 9.90 3.05
C SER A 339 19.00 10.62 3.05
N PHE A 340 17.98 9.99 2.52
CA PHE A 340 16.57 10.39 2.64
C PHE A 340 15.67 9.17 2.51
N GLN A 341 14.41 9.28 2.89
CA GLN A 341 13.47 8.17 2.77
C GLN A 341 12.15 8.61 2.14
N ILE A 342 11.65 7.78 1.24
CA ILE A 342 10.35 7.90 0.57
C ILE A 342 9.61 6.57 0.58
N THR A 343 8.31 6.60 0.33
CA THR A 343 7.52 5.37 0.20
C THR A 343 7.67 4.75 -1.20
N PRO A 344 7.46 3.42 -1.35
CA PRO A 344 7.41 2.79 -2.67
C PRO A 344 6.39 3.43 -3.62
N ILE A 345 5.21 3.84 -3.11
CA ILE A 345 4.20 4.51 -3.93
C ILE A 345 4.68 5.89 -4.43
N GLN A 346 5.41 6.65 -3.62
CA GLN A 346 6.00 7.92 -4.07
C GLN A 346 7.00 7.69 -5.20
N LEU A 347 7.85 6.67 -5.08
CA LEU A 347 8.86 6.38 -6.09
C LEU A 347 8.23 6.01 -7.44
N ILE A 348 7.28 5.05 -7.45
CA ILE A 348 6.65 4.61 -8.71
C ILE A 348 5.80 5.71 -9.32
N THR A 349 5.08 6.50 -8.51
CA THR A 349 4.29 7.65 -8.98
C THR A 349 5.18 8.70 -9.64
N THR A 350 6.31 9.01 -9.02
CA THR A 350 7.29 9.96 -9.59
C THR A 350 7.90 9.41 -10.86
N ALA A 351 8.42 8.18 -10.86
CA ALA A 351 8.97 7.55 -12.06
C ALA A 351 7.97 7.53 -13.22
N SER A 352 6.71 7.15 -12.96
CA SER A 352 5.64 7.17 -13.94
C SER A 352 5.39 8.59 -14.50
N SER A 353 5.38 9.60 -13.62
CA SER A 353 5.18 11.00 -14.01
C SER A 353 6.34 11.55 -14.84
N LEU A 354 7.56 11.07 -14.64
CA LEU A 354 8.72 11.47 -15.42
C LEU A 354 8.69 10.90 -16.85
N ILE A 355 8.11 9.70 -17.05
CA ILE A 355 8.13 8.99 -18.35
C ILE A 355 6.85 9.10 -19.17
N ASN A 356 5.79 9.69 -18.62
CA ASN A 356 4.48 9.82 -19.29
C ASN A 356 4.30 11.08 -20.13
N GLY A 357 5.37 11.79 -20.44
CA GLY A 357 5.36 13.10 -21.05
C GLY A 357 5.56 14.24 -20.03
N GLY A 358 5.92 13.91 -18.79
CA GLY A 358 6.25 14.87 -17.74
C GLY A 358 5.05 15.48 -17.02
N THR A 359 3.95 14.77 -16.92
CA THR A 359 2.75 15.22 -16.20
C THR A 359 2.59 14.43 -14.91
N ARG A 360 2.44 15.13 -13.78
CA ARG A 360 2.20 14.47 -12.51
C ARG A 360 0.86 13.71 -12.53
N ILE A 361 0.88 12.49 -12.04
CA ILE A 361 -0.31 11.65 -11.89
C ILE A 361 -0.66 11.47 -10.42
N THR A 362 -1.92 11.17 -10.14
CA THR A 362 -2.39 10.75 -8.81
C THR A 362 -2.66 9.25 -8.85
N PRO A 363 -1.92 8.43 -8.07
CA PRO A 363 -2.18 6.99 -8.00
C PRO A 363 -3.55 6.74 -7.37
N HIS A 364 -4.29 5.74 -7.89
CA HIS A 364 -5.62 5.45 -7.37
C HIS A 364 -6.07 4.02 -7.70
N ILE A 365 -7.07 3.56 -6.96
CA ILE A 365 -7.66 2.23 -7.10
C ILE A 365 -9.15 2.33 -7.37
N GLY A 366 -9.90 3.21 -6.71
CA GLY A 366 -11.34 3.34 -6.92
C GLY A 366 -11.65 3.98 -8.26
N ILE A 367 -12.54 3.38 -9.04
CA ILE A 367 -12.98 3.91 -10.34
C ILE A 367 -14.37 4.53 -10.21
N ARG A 368 -15.33 3.78 -9.67
CA ARG A 368 -16.70 4.25 -9.48
C ARG A 368 -17.45 3.44 -8.44
N ALA A 369 -18.44 4.07 -7.82
CA ALA A 369 -19.45 3.40 -7.02
C ALA A 369 -20.68 3.11 -7.91
N VAL A 370 -21.19 1.87 -7.85
CA VAL A 370 -22.31 1.41 -8.67
C VAL A 370 -23.40 0.79 -7.80
N ARG A 371 -24.64 0.79 -8.29
CA ARG A 371 -25.75 0.04 -7.70
C ARG A 371 -25.66 -1.43 -8.09
N ALA A 372 -26.45 -2.26 -7.45
CA ALA A 372 -26.58 -3.69 -7.78
C ALA A 372 -27.02 -3.95 -9.25
N ASP A 373 -27.69 -3.00 -9.89
CA ASP A 373 -28.05 -3.06 -11.32
C ASP A 373 -26.89 -2.63 -12.26
N GLY A 374 -25.74 -2.28 -11.70
CA GLY A 374 -24.55 -1.85 -12.44
C GLY A 374 -24.55 -0.35 -12.83
N GLN A 375 -25.61 0.41 -12.49
CA GLN A 375 -25.64 1.83 -12.79
C GLN A 375 -24.65 2.60 -11.89
N ALA A 376 -23.77 3.40 -12.51
CA ALA A 376 -22.85 4.26 -11.78
C ALA A 376 -23.61 5.35 -10.99
N VAL A 377 -23.35 5.42 -9.69
CA VAL A 377 -23.89 6.46 -8.79
C VAL A 377 -22.88 7.57 -8.63
N HIS A 378 -21.60 7.22 -8.61
CA HIS A 378 -20.50 8.17 -8.48
C HIS A 378 -19.29 7.68 -9.26
N VAL A 379 -18.71 8.53 -10.08
CA VAL A 379 -17.42 8.28 -10.76
C VAL A 379 -16.35 9.09 -10.04
N PHE A 380 -15.32 8.41 -9.54
CA PHE A 380 -14.23 9.08 -8.85
C PHE A 380 -13.37 9.83 -9.86
N THR A 381 -13.00 11.04 -9.51
CA THR A 381 -12.14 11.89 -10.33
C THR A 381 -10.89 12.23 -9.55
N TYR A 382 -9.75 12.08 -10.20
CA TYR A 382 -8.45 12.37 -9.60
C TYR A 382 -7.86 13.60 -10.27
N PRO A 383 -7.18 14.49 -9.50
CA PRO A 383 -6.60 15.70 -10.05
C PRO A 383 -5.65 15.35 -11.19
N LYS A 384 -5.83 16.03 -12.34
CA LYS A 384 -4.78 16.08 -13.37
C LYS A 384 -3.65 16.91 -12.80
N GLY A 385 -2.49 16.31 -12.70
CA GLY A 385 -1.31 16.98 -12.19
C GLY A 385 -0.77 18.04 -13.14
N GLU A 386 0.08 18.89 -12.60
CA GLU A 386 0.81 19.88 -13.36
C GLU A 386 1.93 19.21 -14.19
N ARG A 387 2.39 19.89 -15.21
CA ARG A 387 3.60 19.50 -15.94
C ARG A 387 4.81 19.74 -15.06
N ILE A 388 5.56 18.68 -14.78
CA ILE A 388 6.72 18.71 -13.88
C ILE A 388 8.06 18.70 -14.62
N LEU A 389 8.06 18.36 -15.93
CA LEU A 389 9.20 18.49 -16.83
C LEU A 389 8.74 18.55 -18.29
N SER A 390 9.66 18.88 -19.19
CA SER A 390 9.39 18.94 -20.63
C SER A 390 9.16 17.55 -21.23
N GLU A 391 8.38 17.51 -22.31
CA GLU A 391 8.14 16.26 -23.06
C GLU A 391 9.45 15.70 -23.63
N GLN A 392 10.34 16.56 -24.09
CA GLN A 392 11.66 16.19 -24.59
C GLN A 392 12.50 15.48 -23.53
N THR A 393 12.54 16.00 -22.29
CA THR A 393 13.23 15.32 -21.19
C THR A 393 12.59 13.97 -20.87
N SER A 394 11.26 13.89 -20.89
CA SER A 394 10.54 12.63 -20.68
C SER A 394 10.88 11.58 -21.75
N GLU A 395 10.98 11.97 -23.03
CA GLU A 395 11.38 11.08 -24.12
C GLU A 395 12.84 10.61 -23.95
N THR A 396 13.73 11.54 -23.60
CA THR A 396 15.14 11.21 -23.33
C THR A 396 15.26 10.22 -22.18
N LEU A 397 14.47 10.36 -21.11
CA LEU A 397 14.44 9.41 -19.99
C LEU A 397 13.94 8.04 -20.42
N ARG A 398 12.88 7.95 -21.24
CA ARG A 398 12.41 6.66 -21.80
C ARG A 398 13.51 5.97 -22.60
N TYR A 399 14.21 6.70 -23.45
CA TYR A 399 15.35 6.16 -24.19
C TYR A 399 16.46 5.66 -23.27
N ILE A 400 16.86 6.45 -22.25
CA ILE A 400 17.86 5.99 -21.25
C ILE A 400 17.43 4.68 -20.59
N LEU A 401 16.19 4.60 -20.14
CA LEU A 401 15.67 3.39 -19.45
C LEU A 401 15.58 2.17 -20.37
N GLU A 402 15.25 2.39 -21.64
CA GLU A 402 15.30 1.34 -22.66
C GLU A 402 16.72 0.79 -22.79
N GLN A 403 17.74 1.67 -22.87
CA GLN A 403 19.13 1.26 -22.95
C GLN A 403 19.62 0.55 -21.67
N VAL A 404 19.16 0.98 -20.48
CA VAL A 404 19.45 0.31 -19.21
C VAL A 404 18.98 -1.15 -19.23
N VAL A 405 17.81 -1.44 -19.80
CA VAL A 405 17.27 -2.81 -19.92
C VAL A 405 17.88 -3.54 -21.12
N ALA A 406 18.11 -2.84 -22.24
CA ALA A 406 18.66 -3.47 -23.44
C ALA A 406 20.07 -3.95 -23.26
N GLU A 407 20.97 -3.14 -22.72
CA GLU A 407 22.41 -3.42 -22.67
C GLU A 407 23.06 -3.12 -21.30
N GLY A 408 22.31 -2.50 -20.38
CA GLY A 408 22.82 -2.06 -19.09
C GLY A 408 22.60 -3.03 -17.94
N SER A 409 22.58 -2.47 -16.72
CA SER A 409 22.41 -3.19 -15.45
C SER A 409 21.03 -3.84 -15.30
N GLY A 410 20.03 -3.41 -16.08
CA GLY A 410 18.66 -3.93 -16.08
C GLY A 410 18.41 -5.12 -17.01
N LYS A 411 19.42 -5.66 -17.68
CA LYS A 411 19.29 -6.73 -18.71
C LYS A 411 18.56 -8.00 -18.26
N ASN A 412 18.47 -8.26 -16.96
CA ASN A 412 17.74 -9.40 -16.42
C ASN A 412 16.23 -9.17 -16.39
N ALA A 413 15.76 -7.97 -16.71
CA ALA A 413 14.34 -7.61 -16.77
C ALA A 413 13.77 -7.65 -18.22
N ARG A 414 14.52 -8.20 -19.17
CA ARG A 414 14.08 -8.41 -20.57
C ARG A 414 12.96 -9.42 -20.65
#